data_eb8050decf2bc2364f2b50d14c1a9d95
#
_entry.id   eb8050decf2bc2364f2b50d14c1a9d95
#
_cell.length_a   1.000
_cell.length_b   1.000
_cell.length_c   1.000
_cell.angle_alpha   90.00
_cell.angle_beta   90.00
_cell.angle_gamma   90.00
#
_symmetry.space_group_name_H-M   'P 1'
#
loop_
_entity.id
_entity.type
_entity.pdbx_description
1 polymer ?
#
loop_
_entity_poly.entity_id
_entity_poly.type
_entity_poly.pdbx_seq_one_letter_code
_entity_poly.pdbx_strand_id
1 'polypeptide(L)'
;MTVAGIRVRGVTILAILALVVPGCGSEKSPSAGATGATSSSGATSSSGATDSSETSAEGLPAPVSKTRSAILAAAEDRDYEPLQPLIEPDVFLSDFGFGNEPDPVGRWQEMGPKPLKTMGVLLSMPHAVRETNEGTLYQWPRFDANSTMEDLTGPERDLLLTFMADDELNNAFLPELGYTGPRLGILADGNWWFLILEPEV
;
A
#
# COMPACT_ATOMS: atom_id res chain seq x y z
N MET A 1 30.09 14.09 -39.24
CA MET A 1 28.72 14.32 -38.69
C MET A 1 27.86 13.14 -39.10
N THR A 2 27.66 12.16 -38.22
CA THR A 2 26.93 10.93 -38.51
C THR A 2 25.73 10.90 -37.57
N VAL A 3 24.53 11.01 -38.13
CA VAL A 3 23.24 11.00 -37.38
C VAL A 3 22.87 9.55 -37.16
N ALA A 4 22.82 9.13 -35.89
CA ALA A 4 22.37 7.79 -35.49
C ALA A 4 20.83 7.80 -35.34
N GLY A 5 20.17 6.93 -36.14
CA GLY A 5 18.72 6.79 -36.15
C GLY A 5 18.18 6.07 -34.89
N ILE A 6 17.19 6.66 -34.30
CA ILE A 6 16.41 6.09 -33.19
C ILE A 6 15.42 5.09 -33.79
N ARG A 7 15.54 3.80 -33.40
CA ARG A 7 14.53 2.77 -33.72
C ARG A 7 13.49 2.73 -32.60
N VAL A 8 12.30 3.17 -32.90
CA VAL A 8 11.10 2.98 -32.06
C VAL A 8 10.64 1.53 -32.23
N ARG A 9 10.69 0.74 -31.16
CA ARG A 9 10.09 -0.59 -31.10
C ARG A 9 8.64 -0.46 -30.67
N GLY A 10 7.71 -0.83 -31.56
CA GLY A 10 6.29 -0.83 -31.31
C GLY A 10 5.90 -1.83 -30.21
N VAL A 11 5.13 -1.36 -29.24
CA VAL A 11 4.48 -2.17 -28.20
C VAL A 11 3.15 -2.63 -28.77
N THR A 12 2.99 -3.95 -28.93
CA THR A 12 1.74 -4.60 -29.35
C THR A 12 0.88 -4.80 -28.11
N ILE A 13 -0.20 -4.05 -27.99
CA ILE A 13 -1.20 -4.23 -26.94
C ILE A 13 -2.09 -5.40 -27.34
N LEU A 14 -2.03 -6.48 -26.56
CA LEU A 14 -2.92 -7.64 -26.70
C LEU A 14 -4.18 -7.39 -25.87
N ALA A 15 -5.31 -7.13 -26.53
CA ALA A 15 -6.61 -7.01 -25.90
C ALA A 15 -7.14 -8.41 -25.55
N ILE A 16 -7.30 -8.72 -24.26
CA ILE A 16 -7.95 -9.94 -23.78
C ILE A 16 -9.44 -9.66 -23.58
N LEU A 17 -10.27 -10.29 -24.43
CA LEU A 17 -11.71 -10.26 -24.39
C LEU A 17 -12.21 -11.23 -23.31
N ALA A 18 -12.82 -10.73 -22.23
CA ALA A 18 -13.42 -11.56 -21.19
C ALA A 18 -14.82 -12.04 -21.64
N LEU A 19 -15.01 -13.35 -21.71
CA LEU A 19 -16.30 -14.01 -21.92
C LEU A 19 -17.08 -14.06 -20.59
N VAL A 20 -18.24 -13.42 -20.57
CA VAL A 20 -19.24 -13.52 -19.49
C VAL A 20 -20.11 -14.74 -19.75
N VAL A 21 -20.17 -15.68 -18.79
CA VAL A 21 -21.12 -16.81 -18.77
C VAL A 21 -22.13 -16.56 -17.64
N PRO A 22 -23.45 -16.44 -17.93
CA PRO A 22 -24.47 -16.42 -16.90
C PRO A 22 -24.93 -17.84 -16.58
N GLY A 23 -24.71 -18.31 -15.35
CA GLY A 23 -25.25 -19.57 -14.83
C GLY A 23 -26.36 -19.32 -13.82
N CYS A 24 -27.61 -19.46 -14.22
CA CYS A 24 -28.77 -19.61 -13.34
C CYS A 24 -28.83 -21.02 -12.75
N GLY A 25 -29.10 -21.11 -11.43
CA GLY A 25 -29.43 -22.37 -10.78
C GLY A 25 -30.16 -22.12 -9.46
N SER A 26 -31.51 -22.10 -9.52
CA SER A 26 -32.42 -22.12 -8.34
C SER A 26 -32.69 -23.57 -7.95
N GLU A 27 -32.75 -23.86 -6.62
CA GLU A 27 -33.65 -24.85 -6.00
C GLU A 27 -33.59 -24.63 -4.47
N LYS A 28 -34.57 -24.23 -3.88
CA LYS A 28 -35.85 -24.56 -3.24
C LYS A 28 -35.71 -25.54 -2.05
N SER A 29 -36.07 -24.98 -0.87
CA SER A 29 -36.46 -25.63 0.42
C SER A 29 -37.48 -26.76 0.24
N PRO A 30 -37.93 -27.51 1.30
CA PRO A 30 -38.10 -27.10 2.73
C PRO A 30 -37.98 -28.25 3.78
N SER A 31 -38.34 -27.89 5.03
CA SER A 31 -39.10 -28.65 6.07
C SER A 31 -38.33 -29.14 7.29
N ALA A 32 -38.55 -28.51 8.40
CA ALA A 32 -39.35 -28.78 9.60
C ALA A 32 -39.05 -30.05 10.42
N GLY A 33 -38.90 -29.86 11.77
CA GLY A 33 -39.07 -30.91 12.78
C GLY A 33 -38.17 -30.67 14.01
N ALA A 34 -38.66 -30.02 15.03
CA ALA A 34 -39.17 -30.45 16.30
C ALA A 34 -38.13 -30.85 17.39
N THR A 35 -38.20 -30.10 18.48
CA THR A 35 -38.16 -30.43 19.94
C THR A 35 -37.14 -31.45 20.47
N GLY A 36 -36.40 -31.00 21.51
CA GLY A 36 -35.74 -31.89 22.47
C GLY A 36 -34.86 -31.11 23.45
N ALA A 37 -35.40 -30.72 24.57
CA ALA A 37 -34.66 -30.23 25.72
C ALA A 37 -33.95 -31.39 26.41
N THR A 38 -32.70 -31.24 26.82
CA THR A 38 -32.17 -31.81 28.07
C THR A 38 -30.84 -31.13 28.44
N SER A 39 -30.80 -30.67 29.68
CA SER A 39 -29.67 -30.11 30.39
C SER A 39 -28.54 -31.12 30.55
N SER A 40 -27.28 -30.69 30.40
CA SER A 40 -26.19 -31.30 31.16
C SER A 40 -25.01 -30.33 31.23
N SER A 41 -24.63 -30.03 32.47
CA SER A 41 -23.46 -29.28 32.88
C SER A 41 -22.18 -30.04 32.47
N GLY A 42 -21.26 -29.33 31.82
CA GLY A 42 -19.92 -29.82 31.56
C GLY A 42 -18.99 -28.62 31.41
N ALA A 43 -18.38 -28.21 32.54
CA ALA A 43 -17.30 -27.26 32.52
C ALA A 43 -16.06 -27.93 31.88
N THR A 44 -15.70 -27.46 30.67
CA THR A 44 -14.40 -27.75 30.09
C THR A 44 -13.78 -26.41 29.71
N SER A 45 -12.77 -26.01 30.48
CA SER A 45 -11.93 -24.86 30.22
C SER A 45 -11.19 -25.10 28.90
N SER A 46 -11.74 -24.57 27.83
CA SER A 46 -11.01 -24.42 26.57
C SER A 46 -10.30 -23.07 26.63
N SER A 47 -8.99 -23.12 26.88
CA SER A 47 -8.10 -21.97 26.63
C SER A 47 -8.12 -21.69 25.14
N GLY A 48 -9.10 -20.90 24.70
CA GLY A 48 -9.08 -20.22 23.43
C GLY A 48 -7.93 -19.22 23.50
N ALA A 49 -6.86 -19.48 22.77
CA ALA A 49 -5.88 -18.47 22.43
C ALA A 49 -6.66 -17.38 21.70
N THR A 50 -7.03 -16.34 22.42
CA THR A 50 -7.49 -15.08 21.84
C THR A 50 -6.25 -14.50 21.20
N ASP A 51 -6.18 -14.62 19.87
CA ASP A 51 -5.26 -13.82 19.07
C ASP A 51 -5.64 -12.37 19.31
N SER A 52 -5.05 -11.78 20.34
CA SER A 52 -5.17 -10.38 20.66
C SER A 52 -4.36 -9.66 19.58
N SER A 53 -5.03 -9.28 18.49
CA SER A 53 -4.50 -8.29 17.57
C SER A 53 -4.18 -7.06 18.41
N GLU A 54 -2.91 -6.92 18.81
CA GLU A 54 -2.42 -5.74 19.51
C GLU A 54 -2.54 -4.56 18.53
N THR A 55 -3.62 -3.81 18.68
CA THR A 55 -3.84 -2.57 17.94
C THR A 55 -3.01 -1.50 18.64
N SER A 56 -2.05 -0.92 17.93
CA SER A 56 -1.26 0.22 18.43
C SER A 56 -2.15 1.44 18.72
N ALA A 57 -1.61 2.43 19.40
CA ALA A 57 -2.32 3.69 19.75
C ALA A 57 -2.92 4.43 18.54
N GLU A 58 -2.52 4.10 17.33
CA GLU A 58 -3.00 4.67 16.05
C GLU A 58 -4.01 3.77 15.33
N GLY A 59 -4.44 2.67 15.94
CA GLY A 59 -5.37 1.72 15.31
C GLY A 59 -4.74 0.80 14.25
N LEU A 60 -3.40 0.76 14.15
CA LEU A 60 -2.67 -0.10 13.22
C LEU A 60 -2.47 -1.50 13.80
N PRO A 61 -2.53 -2.58 13.00
CA PRO A 61 -2.09 -3.90 13.41
C PRO A 61 -0.63 -3.89 13.86
N ALA A 62 -0.27 -4.74 14.83
CA ALA A 62 1.09 -4.79 15.36
C ALA A 62 2.18 -5.03 14.29
N PRO A 63 2.00 -5.91 13.28
CA PRO A 63 2.98 -6.05 12.20
C PRO A 63 3.18 -4.77 11.38
N VAL A 64 2.07 -4.09 11.01
CA VAL A 64 2.10 -2.81 10.26
C VAL A 64 2.81 -1.73 11.07
N SER A 65 2.46 -1.60 12.36
CA SER A 65 3.09 -0.65 13.28
C SER A 65 4.60 -0.89 13.43
N LYS A 66 5.02 -2.16 13.49
CA LYS A 66 6.44 -2.53 13.55
C LYS A 66 7.20 -2.08 12.31
N THR A 67 6.71 -2.40 11.10
CA THR A 67 7.35 -2.02 9.83
C THR A 67 7.37 -0.50 9.69
N ARG A 68 6.24 0.19 9.97
CA ARG A 68 6.18 1.65 9.97
C ARG A 68 7.21 2.27 10.90
N SER A 69 7.33 1.77 12.13
CA SER A 69 8.30 2.30 13.11
C SER A 69 9.75 2.08 12.67
N ALA A 70 10.05 0.95 12.02
CA ALA A 70 11.39 0.69 11.49
C ALA A 70 11.75 1.66 10.36
N ILE A 71 10.80 1.96 9.45
CA ILE A 71 11.03 2.93 8.37
C ILE A 71 11.19 4.34 8.94
N LEU A 72 10.36 4.72 9.94
CA LEU A 72 10.49 6.04 10.60
C LEU A 72 11.83 6.20 11.30
N ALA A 73 12.30 5.17 12.02
CA ALA A 73 13.61 5.20 12.67
C ALA A 73 14.74 5.38 11.64
N ALA A 74 14.71 4.62 10.54
CA ALA A 74 15.65 4.77 9.44
C ALA A 74 15.65 6.21 8.85
N ALA A 75 14.47 6.81 8.72
CA ALA A 75 14.33 8.18 8.24
C ALA A 75 14.89 9.24 9.23
N GLU A 76 14.67 9.05 10.53
CA GLU A 76 15.21 9.92 11.60
C GLU A 76 16.73 9.83 11.67
N ASP A 77 17.27 8.61 11.64
CA ASP A 77 18.71 8.34 11.73
C ASP A 77 19.43 8.65 10.40
N ARG A 78 18.70 8.88 9.32
CA ARG A 78 19.20 9.07 7.96
C ARG A 78 20.05 7.88 7.49
N ASP A 79 19.62 6.69 7.88
CA ASP A 79 20.29 5.43 7.60
C ASP A 79 19.41 4.53 6.77
N TYR A 80 19.93 4.06 5.64
CA TYR A 80 19.22 3.17 4.72
C TYR A 80 19.41 1.69 5.07
N GLU A 81 20.48 1.32 5.80
CA GLU A 81 20.81 -0.07 6.09
C GLU A 81 19.65 -0.84 6.75
N PRO A 82 18.91 -0.26 7.74
CA PRO A 82 17.77 -0.94 8.36
C PRO A 82 16.59 -1.22 7.43
N LEU A 83 16.52 -0.60 6.25
CA LEU A 83 15.44 -0.81 5.28
C LEU A 83 15.61 -2.10 4.47
N GLN A 84 16.85 -2.54 4.24
CA GLN A 84 17.16 -3.70 3.40
C GLN A 84 16.39 -4.97 3.81
N PRO A 85 16.33 -5.36 5.09
CA PRO A 85 15.61 -6.55 5.52
C PRO A 85 14.08 -6.42 5.50
N LEU A 86 13.53 -5.22 5.29
CA LEU A 86 12.09 -4.98 5.19
C LEU A 86 11.54 -5.18 3.78
N ILE A 87 12.43 -5.29 2.79
CA ILE A 87 12.07 -5.41 1.38
C ILE A 87 12.18 -6.86 0.94
N GLU A 88 11.09 -7.37 0.38
CA GLU A 88 11.06 -8.66 -0.31
C GLU A 88 11.16 -8.37 -1.83
N PRO A 89 12.34 -8.59 -2.45
CA PRO A 89 12.64 -8.07 -3.80
C PRO A 89 11.67 -8.53 -4.88
N ASP A 90 11.15 -9.76 -4.76
CA ASP A 90 10.28 -10.36 -5.79
C ASP A 90 8.85 -9.79 -5.80
N VAL A 91 8.42 -9.15 -4.71
CA VAL A 91 7.05 -8.63 -4.53
C VAL A 91 7.00 -7.13 -4.26
N PHE A 92 8.13 -6.51 -3.92
CA PHE A 92 8.20 -5.08 -3.64
C PHE A 92 8.09 -4.25 -4.93
N LEU A 93 7.19 -3.26 -4.93
CA LEU A 93 7.03 -2.31 -6.02
C LEU A 93 7.70 -0.97 -5.68
N SER A 94 8.58 -0.51 -6.56
CA SER A 94 9.19 0.83 -6.46
C SER A 94 8.98 1.63 -7.75
N ASP A 95 9.40 2.91 -7.75
CA ASP A 95 9.44 3.77 -8.95
C ASP A 95 10.17 3.14 -10.15
N PHE A 96 11.03 2.17 -9.89
CA PHE A 96 11.81 1.47 -10.93
C PHE A 96 11.01 0.33 -11.59
N GLY A 97 9.74 0.18 -11.23
CA GLY A 97 8.82 -0.84 -11.72
C GLY A 97 8.73 -2.09 -10.84
N PHE A 98 7.85 -3.01 -11.22
CA PHE A 98 7.65 -4.27 -10.50
C PHE A 98 8.87 -5.18 -10.61
N GLY A 99 9.52 -5.48 -9.49
CA GLY A 99 10.59 -6.48 -9.41
C GLY A 99 11.80 -6.24 -10.34
N ASN A 100 11.88 -5.07 -10.97
CA ASN A 100 12.91 -4.78 -11.95
C ASN A 100 14.18 -4.19 -11.32
N GLU A 101 14.09 -3.71 -10.08
CA GLU A 101 15.23 -3.19 -9.33
C GLU A 101 15.63 -4.19 -8.25
N PRO A 102 16.75 -4.89 -8.41
CA PRO A 102 17.19 -5.89 -7.44
C PRO A 102 17.69 -5.26 -6.12
N ASP A 103 18.03 -3.98 -6.13
CA ASP A 103 18.52 -3.24 -4.97
C ASP A 103 17.91 -1.82 -4.90
N PRO A 104 16.63 -1.71 -4.55
CA PRO A 104 15.98 -0.40 -4.43
C PRO A 104 16.62 0.48 -3.34
N VAL A 105 17.12 -0.12 -2.26
CA VAL A 105 17.77 0.61 -1.16
C VAL A 105 19.06 1.27 -1.64
N GLY A 106 19.90 0.54 -2.39
CA GLY A 106 21.11 1.10 -2.98
C GLY A 106 20.80 2.26 -3.94
N ARG A 107 19.73 2.14 -4.73
CA ARG A 107 19.28 3.24 -5.60
C ARG A 107 18.83 4.47 -4.81
N TRP A 108 18.09 4.29 -3.72
CA TRP A 108 17.70 5.42 -2.88
C TRP A 108 18.90 6.08 -2.19
N GLN A 109 19.90 5.30 -1.80
CA GLN A 109 21.16 5.86 -1.26
C GLN A 109 21.86 6.76 -2.29
N GLU A 110 21.88 6.38 -3.57
CA GLU A 110 22.42 7.21 -4.66
C GLU A 110 21.64 8.52 -4.86
N MET A 111 20.32 8.51 -4.59
CA MET A 111 19.45 9.70 -4.62
C MET A 111 19.69 10.65 -3.44
N GLY A 112 20.48 10.25 -2.44
CA GLY A 112 20.81 11.02 -1.25
C GLY A 112 19.69 11.02 -0.19
N PRO A 113 19.49 12.09 0.58
CA PRO A 113 18.58 12.09 1.73
C PRO A 113 17.09 12.26 1.37
N LYS A 114 16.75 12.58 0.12
CA LYS A 114 15.37 12.89 -0.29
C LYS A 114 14.42 11.71 -0.06
N PRO A 115 14.74 10.45 -0.46
CA PRO A 115 13.85 9.31 -0.22
C PRO A 115 13.49 9.11 1.25
N LEU A 116 14.47 9.10 2.17
CA LEU A 116 14.21 8.95 3.60
C LEU A 116 13.34 10.07 4.17
N LYS A 117 13.60 11.31 3.76
CA LYS A 117 12.77 12.44 4.15
C LYS A 117 11.33 12.26 3.68
N THR A 118 11.13 11.85 2.44
CA THR A 118 9.80 11.59 1.88
C THR A 118 9.08 10.49 2.64
N MET A 119 9.73 9.34 2.89
CA MET A 119 9.17 8.24 3.69
C MET A 119 8.72 8.70 5.07
N GLY A 120 9.57 9.47 5.79
CA GLY A 120 9.26 10.01 7.11
C GLY A 120 8.02 10.92 7.10
N VAL A 121 7.92 11.80 6.10
CA VAL A 121 6.76 12.69 5.96
C VAL A 121 5.51 11.90 5.59
N LEU A 122 5.55 11.00 4.61
CA LEU A 122 4.41 10.17 4.22
C LEU A 122 3.85 9.43 5.43
N LEU A 123 4.69 8.73 6.19
CA LEU A 123 4.28 7.95 7.38
C LEU A 123 3.81 8.82 8.55
N SER A 124 4.04 10.12 8.55
CA SER A 124 3.47 11.06 9.53
C SER A 124 2.08 11.56 9.16
N MET A 125 1.63 11.31 7.92
CA MET A 125 0.31 11.69 7.42
C MET A 125 -0.76 10.67 7.81
N PRO A 126 -2.07 11.02 7.70
CA PRO A 126 -3.16 10.05 7.79
C PRO A 126 -3.05 8.97 6.72
N HIS A 127 -3.39 7.73 7.09
CA HIS A 127 -3.43 6.59 6.17
C HIS A 127 -4.86 6.25 5.74
N ALA A 128 -4.96 5.48 4.65
CA ALA A 128 -6.17 4.77 4.25
C ALA A 128 -5.97 3.26 4.42
N VAL A 129 -7.09 2.55 4.65
CA VAL A 129 -7.13 1.08 4.68
C VAL A 129 -7.91 0.62 3.45
N ARG A 130 -7.36 -0.34 2.71
CA ARG A 130 -7.91 -0.85 1.45
C ARG A 130 -7.82 -2.37 1.40
N GLU A 131 -8.84 -3.00 0.85
CA GLU A 131 -8.79 -4.41 0.51
C GLU A 131 -8.20 -4.57 -0.90
N THR A 132 -7.21 -5.46 -1.02
CA THR A 132 -6.54 -5.83 -2.28
C THR A 132 -6.57 -7.34 -2.47
N ASN A 133 -6.10 -7.82 -3.62
CA ASN A 133 -5.98 -9.27 -3.86
C ASN A 133 -4.89 -9.91 -2.97
N GLU A 134 -3.92 -9.13 -2.51
CA GLU A 134 -2.83 -9.54 -1.62
C GLU A 134 -3.19 -9.41 -0.14
N GLY A 135 -4.38 -8.84 0.18
CA GLY A 135 -4.87 -8.66 1.54
C GLY A 135 -5.18 -7.20 1.87
N THR A 136 -5.36 -6.92 3.15
CA THR A 136 -5.64 -5.57 3.65
C THR A 136 -4.36 -4.72 3.59
N LEU A 137 -4.45 -3.59 2.88
CA LEU A 137 -3.36 -2.63 2.67
C LEU A 137 -3.57 -1.38 3.52
N TYR A 138 -2.52 -0.94 4.19
CA TYR A 138 -2.40 0.36 4.86
C TYR A 138 -1.53 1.26 3.99
N GLN A 139 -2.12 2.35 3.45
CA GLN A 139 -1.48 3.24 2.49
C GLN A 139 -1.30 4.66 3.06
N TRP A 140 -0.12 5.23 2.89
CA TRP A 140 0.20 6.63 3.16
C TRP A 140 0.64 7.37 1.89
N PRO A 141 0.12 8.59 1.69
CA PRO A 141 -0.98 9.23 2.38
C PRO A 141 -2.32 8.55 2.07
N ARG A 142 -3.40 8.99 2.73
CA ARG A 142 -4.75 8.43 2.57
C ARG A 142 -5.37 8.60 1.19
N PHE A 143 -4.75 9.38 0.31
CA PHE A 143 -5.28 9.73 -1.00
C PHE A 143 -5.24 8.57 -2.01
N ASP A 144 -6.18 8.58 -2.97
CA ASP A 144 -6.34 7.52 -3.97
C ASP A 144 -6.78 8.06 -5.35
N ALA A 145 -7.19 7.15 -6.23
CA ALA A 145 -7.67 7.44 -7.58
C ALA A 145 -8.96 8.30 -7.63
N ASN A 146 -9.67 8.47 -6.50
CA ASN A 146 -10.85 9.32 -6.42
C ASN A 146 -10.58 10.64 -5.68
N SER A 147 -9.38 10.81 -5.14
CA SER A 147 -9.02 11.99 -4.36
C SER A 147 -8.72 13.18 -5.28
N THR A 148 -9.15 14.35 -4.84
CA THR A 148 -8.94 15.62 -5.53
C THR A 148 -8.14 16.58 -4.65
N MET A 149 -7.69 17.70 -5.19
CA MET A 149 -7.04 18.76 -4.41
C MET A 149 -7.94 19.32 -3.29
N GLU A 150 -9.27 19.22 -3.43
CA GLU A 150 -10.23 19.69 -2.42
C GLU A 150 -10.26 18.80 -1.17
N ASP A 151 -9.83 17.53 -1.31
CA ASP A 151 -9.72 16.60 -0.19
C ASP A 151 -8.49 16.84 0.67
N LEU A 152 -7.56 17.66 0.18
CA LEU A 152 -6.30 17.97 0.83
C LEU A 152 -6.49 19.04 1.91
N THR A 153 -6.29 18.68 3.16
CA THR A 153 -6.32 19.64 4.27
C THR A 153 -5.08 20.55 4.28
N GLY A 154 -5.18 21.72 4.91
CA GLY A 154 -4.04 22.62 5.05
C GLY A 154 -2.80 21.96 5.65
N PRO A 155 -2.91 21.26 6.80
CA PRO A 155 -1.77 20.56 7.39
C PRO A 155 -1.15 19.47 6.49
N GLU A 156 -1.97 18.69 5.76
CA GLU A 156 -1.48 17.70 4.81
C GLU A 156 -0.74 18.37 3.64
N ARG A 157 -1.28 19.49 3.12
CA ARG A 157 -0.61 20.29 2.11
C ARG A 157 0.76 20.77 2.58
N ASP A 158 0.82 21.33 3.77
CA ASP A 158 2.09 21.83 4.35
C ASP A 158 3.12 20.70 4.48
N LEU A 159 2.71 19.50 4.87
CA LEU A 159 3.57 18.32 4.93
C LEU A 159 4.10 17.92 3.55
N LEU A 160 3.24 17.81 2.53
CA LEU A 160 3.63 17.46 1.16
C LEU A 160 4.62 18.48 0.60
N LEU A 161 4.39 19.78 0.81
CA LEU A 161 5.28 20.86 0.37
C LEU A 161 6.65 20.85 1.07
N THR A 162 6.89 20.02 2.09
CA THR A 162 8.22 19.88 2.66
C THR A 162 9.20 19.13 1.75
N PHE A 163 8.71 18.33 0.81
CA PHE A 163 9.56 17.50 -0.06
C PHE A 163 9.24 17.61 -1.55
N MET A 164 8.13 18.25 -1.94
CA MET A 164 7.74 18.50 -3.32
C MET A 164 7.44 19.99 -3.55
N ALA A 165 7.55 20.46 -4.79
CA ALA A 165 7.21 21.82 -5.16
C ALA A 165 5.69 21.99 -5.32
N ASP A 166 5.19 23.24 -5.35
CA ASP A 166 3.75 23.53 -5.44
C ASP A 166 3.15 23.08 -6.79
N ASP A 167 3.92 23.16 -7.86
CA ASP A 167 3.54 22.67 -9.18
C ASP A 167 3.56 21.13 -9.26
N GLU A 168 4.51 20.47 -8.60
CA GLU A 168 4.54 19.01 -8.45
C GLU A 168 3.30 18.53 -7.68
N LEU A 169 2.93 19.23 -6.59
CA LEU A 169 1.75 18.91 -5.80
C LEU A 169 0.46 19.04 -6.63
N ASN A 170 0.34 20.12 -7.42
CA ASN A 170 -0.82 20.31 -8.29
C ASN A 170 -0.90 19.21 -9.38
N ASN A 171 0.23 18.76 -9.90
CA ASN A 171 0.30 17.67 -10.88
C ASN A 171 0.09 16.29 -10.26
N ALA A 172 0.23 16.16 -8.95
CA ALA A 172 -0.02 14.90 -8.24
C ALA A 172 -1.52 14.58 -8.08
N PHE A 173 -2.42 15.53 -8.32
CA PHE A 173 -3.87 15.33 -8.30
C PHE A 173 -4.44 15.55 -9.70
N LEU A 174 -4.59 14.48 -10.47
CA LEU A 174 -5.11 14.52 -11.82
C LEU A 174 -6.63 14.29 -11.84
N PRO A 175 -7.41 15.05 -12.65
CA PRO A 175 -8.88 14.98 -12.63
C PRO A 175 -9.46 13.59 -12.87
N GLU A 176 -8.78 12.75 -13.66
CA GLU A 176 -9.27 11.43 -14.06
C GLU A 176 -8.53 10.25 -13.35
N LEU A 177 -7.40 10.54 -12.71
CA LEU A 177 -6.55 9.53 -12.06
C LEU A 177 -6.49 9.69 -10.54
N GLY A 178 -6.99 10.81 -10.01
CA GLY A 178 -6.87 11.15 -8.60
C GLY A 178 -5.44 11.43 -8.19
N TYR A 179 -5.04 10.92 -7.01
CA TYR A 179 -3.70 11.13 -6.49
C TYR A 179 -2.70 10.14 -7.09
N THR A 180 -1.73 10.66 -7.83
CA THR A 180 -0.64 9.93 -8.47
C THR A 180 0.73 10.22 -7.84
N GLY A 181 0.76 11.03 -6.79
CA GLY A 181 1.98 11.46 -6.10
C GLY A 181 2.65 10.36 -5.26
N PRO A 182 3.70 10.75 -4.50
CA PRO A 182 4.45 9.86 -3.65
C PRO A 182 3.57 9.13 -2.63
N ARG A 183 3.73 7.81 -2.54
CA ARG A 183 2.92 6.95 -1.67
C ARG A 183 3.68 5.71 -1.21
N LEU A 184 3.29 5.20 -0.05
CA LEU A 184 3.88 4.02 0.60
C LEU A 184 2.76 3.10 1.07
N GLY A 185 2.95 1.79 0.94
CA GLY A 185 1.97 0.79 1.37
C GLY A 185 2.57 -0.37 2.14
N ILE A 186 1.90 -0.76 3.25
CA ILE A 186 2.25 -1.89 4.10
C ILE A 186 1.04 -2.80 4.20
N LEU A 187 1.18 -4.09 3.93
CA LEU A 187 0.13 -5.08 4.10
C LEU A 187 -0.12 -5.39 5.59
N ALA A 188 -1.29 -5.91 5.92
CA ALA A 188 -1.70 -6.20 7.31
C ALA A 188 -0.76 -7.16 8.05
N ASP A 189 -0.06 -8.04 7.33
CA ASP A 189 0.96 -8.94 7.85
C ASP A 189 2.30 -8.26 8.16
N GLY A 190 2.42 -6.95 7.81
CA GLY A 190 3.61 -6.14 8.00
C GLY A 190 4.57 -6.13 6.81
N ASN A 191 4.24 -6.79 5.71
CA ASN A 191 5.05 -6.76 4.50
C ASN A 191 5.02 -5.34 3.88
N TRP A 192 6.19 -4.73 3.67
CA TRP A 192 6.31 -3.47 2.97
C TRP A 192 6.12 -3.71 1.48
N TRP A 193 4.92 -3.37 0.97
CA TRP A 193 4.50 -3.77 -0.36
C TRP A 193 4.98 -2.84 -1.47
N PHE A 194 4.93 -1.51 -1.22
CA PHE A 194 5.43 -0.55 -2.21
C PHE A 194 5.94 0.75 -1.61
N LEU A 195 6.81 1.42 -2.38
CA LEU A 195 7.17 2.82 -2.26
C LEU A 195 7.27 3.46 -3.65
N ILE A 196 6.46 4.48 -3.88
CA ILE A 196 6.49 5.34 -5.07
C ILE A 196 6.90 6.73 -4.62
N LEU A 197 7.98 7.27 -5.17
CA LEU A 197 8.56 8.55 -4.79
C LEU A 197 8.31 9.65 -5.83
N GLU A 198 8.10 9.27 -7.07
CA GLU A 198 7.85 10.20 -8.19
C GLU A 198 6.42 10.01 -8.71
N PRO A 199 5.75 11.11 -9.16
CA PRO A 199 4.43 10.99 -9.78
C PRO A 199 4.47 10.07 -10.99
N GLU A 200 3.51 9.16 -11.09
CA GLU A 200 3.28 8.38 -12.30
C GLU A 200 2.55 9.27 -13.32
N VAL A 201 3.28 9.73 -14.35
CA VAL A 201 2.74 10.59 -15.42
C VAL A 201 2.50 9.77 -16.68
#